data_ead0c87e4119cfc344d5317efccf5e35
#
_entry.id   ead0c87e4119cfc344d5317efccf5e35
#
_cell.length_a   1.000
_cell.length_b   1.000
_cell.length_c   1.000
_cell.angle_alpha   90.00
_cell.angle_beta   90.00
_cell.angle_gamma   90.00
#
_symmetry.space_group_name_H-M   'P 1'
#
loop_
_entity.id
_entity.type
_entity.pdbx_description
1 polymer ?
#
loop_
_entity_poly.entity_id
_entity_poly.type
_entity_poly.pdbx_seq_one_letter_code
_entity_poly.pdbx_strand_id
1 'polypeptide(L)'
;MFGTTVVTSLLGVAFWWLAAHDFSKHSVGVAAAAVGAMTLLGFMSTLGLGTLLMGELPRLDSGHRSLINASLTLAAPAGALVGVIFALIAPKVSSNFQPIAESWMTVLVFATGVALTSLALVLDQAMLGLLRGSLQLRRNTVFAGIKLIALVPIAALIPDAGSAWIYSAWIVGIAASLLVMTRFYRHRGSDPLRPNFGPLKEMRLSAASHHAFNVALQIPAMAMPVLVVGLVSAEANASFYIAWMIAGMLAMVPISMATVLYPIGSLDKAQMKQGLKLTLAIAFSLGVLANLILVPTAVPILEIFGSSYAEQGAATLHILVLGVFPLTFKTLYVSVHRVQRRLGSALPIVWGGTILELVGAIIGSKLGSGLTGIAWGWLVAVYIEGIVMARDVLKAVRSADGETERALEASEIAEAEAPGWIKT
;
A
#
# COMPACT_ATOMS: atom_id res chain seq x y z
N MET A 1 0.10 16.08 1.64
CA MET A 1 0.23 14.61 1.61
C MET A 1 1.14 14.07 2.71
N PHE A 2 2.41 14.48 2.83
CA PHE A 2 3.34 13.89 3.80
C PHE A 2 2.84 13.97 5.25
N GLY A 3 2.37 15.11 5.73
CA GLY A 3 1.85 15.26 7.10
C GLY A 3 0.64 14.36 7.42
N THR A 4 -0.19 14.07 6.40
CA THR A 4 -1.33 13.15 6.54
C THR A 4 -0.86 11.73 6.85
N THR A 5 0.11 11.26 6.07
CA THR A 5 0.65 9.91 6.19
C THR A 5 1.30 9.73 7.57
N VAL A 6 2.03 10.73 8.06
CA VAL A 6 2.65 10.68 9.39
C VAL A 6 1.58 10.56 10.50
N VAL A 7 0.56 11.42 10.49
CA VAL A 7 -0.49 11.39 11.54
C VAL A 7 -1.26 10.06 11.52
N THR A 8 -1.67 9.59 10.34
CA THR A 8 -2.41 8.32 10.23
C THR A 8 -1.56 7.10 10.58
N SER A 9 -0.26 7.14 10.29
CA SER A 9 0.68 6.08 10.69
C SER A 9 0.89 6.04 12.20
N LEU A 10 1.07 7.20 12.85
CA LEU A 10 1.19 7.27 14.31
C LEU A 10 -0.07 6.75 15.02
N LEU A 11 -1.27 7.14 14.55
CA LEU A 11 -2.53 6.59 15.06
C LEU A 11 -2.67 5.09 14.76
N GLY A 12 -2.09 4.62 13.67
CA GLY A 12 -2.00 3.19 13.35
C GLY A 12 -1.12 2.43 14.34
N VAL A 13 0.05 2.98 14.68
CA VAL A 13 0.95 2.43 15.71
C VAL A 13 0.23 2.39 17.06
N ALA A 14 -0.43 3.49 17.46
CA ALA A 14 -1.17 3.55 18.71
C ALA A 14 -2.30 2.51 18.79
N PHE A 15 -3.01 2.25 17.69
CA PHE A 15 -4.03 1.20 17.62
C PHE A 15 -3.43 -0.19 17.90
N TRP A 16 -2.33 -0.53 17.25
CA TRP A 16 -1.69 -1.83 17.42
C TRP A 16 -0.95 -1.95 18.75
N TRP A 17 -0.46 -0.82 19.29
CA TRP A 17 0.10 -0.76 20.62
C TRP A 17 -0.96 -1.10 21.69
N LEU A 18 -2.14 -0.46 21.61
CA LEU A 18 -3.26 -0.75 22.50
C LEU A 18 -3.70 -2.22 22.36
N ALA A 19 -3.83 -2.70 21.11
CA ALA A 19 -4.18 -4.08 20.87
C ALA A 19 -3.17 -5.07 21.47
N ALA A 20 -1.87 -4.77 21.41
CA ALA A 20 -0.81 -5.63 21.94
C ALA A 20 -0.80 -5.72 23.46
N HIS A 21 -1.28 -4.67 24.16
CA HIS A 21 -1.32 -4.63 25.64
C HIS A 21 -2.59 -5.26 26.22
N ASP A 22 -3.72 -5.05 25.58
CA ASP A 22 -5.01 -5.36 26.17
C ASP A 22 -5.64 -6.66 25.61
N PHE A 23 -5.08 -7.24 24.54
CA PHE A 23 -5.59 -8.46 23.92
C PHE A 23 -4.54 -9.57 23.88
N SER A 24 -5.00 -10.81 23.80
CA SER A 24 -4.10 -11.94 23.66
C SER A 24 -3.30 -11.83 22.35
N LYS A 25 -2.03 -12.27 22.39
CA LYS A 25 -1.14 -12.27 21.22
C LYS A 25 -1.75 -13.04 20.04
N HIS A 26 -2.49 -14.12 20.33
CA HIS A 26 -3.26 -14.88 19.33
C HIS A 26 -4.30 -13.98 18.64
N SER A 27 -5.13 -13.28 19.43
CA SER A 27 -6.17 -12.38 18.91
C SER A 27 -5.59 -11.25 18.06
N VAL A 28 -4.48 -10.67 18.50
CA VAL A 28 -3.77 -9.62 17.74
C VAL A 28 -3.27 -10.16 16.39
N GLY A 29 -2.68 -11.35 16.39
CA GLY A 29 -2.16 -11.97 15.18
C GLY A 29 -3.23 -12.30 14.14
N VAL A 30 -4.35 -12.90 14.59
CA VAL A 30 -5.50 -13.18 13.71
C VAL A 30 -6.11 -11.87 13.20
N ALA A 31 -6.28 -10.86 14.07
CA ALA A 31 -6.84 -9.57 13.68
C ALA A 31 -5.95 -8.84 12.65
N ALA A 32 -4.63 -8.88 12.81
CA ALA A 32 -3.68 -8.30 11.86
C ALA A 32 -3.77 -8.98 10.48
N ALA A 33 -3.87 -10.31 10.45
CA ALA A 33 -4.08 -11.04 9.21
C ALA A 33 -5.46 -10.75 8.60
N ALA A 34 -6.52 -10.65 9.41
CA ALA A 34 -7.86 -10.30 8.95
C ALA A 34 -7.89 -8.90 8.31
N VAL A 35 -7.26 -7.91 8.95
CA VAL A 35 -7.12 -6.55 8.41
C VAL A 35 -6.30 -6.54 7.12
N GLY A 36 -5.19 -7.30 7.06
CA GLY A 36 -4.40 -7.48 5.85
C GLY A 36 -5.22 -8.09 4.71
N ALA A 37 -5.97 -9.18 5.00
CA ALA A 37 -6.87 -9.82 4.06
C ALA A 37 -8.00 -8.88 3.61
N MET A 38 -8.68 -8.17 4.52
CA MET A 38 -9.72 -7.20 4.17
C MET A 38 -9.17 -6.11 3.25
N THR A 39 -7.95 -5.65 3.49
CA THR A 39 -7.31 -4.62 2.67
C THR A 39 -6.96 -5.14 1.29
N LEU A 40 -6.37 -6.34 1.20
CA LEU A 40 -6.03 -6.99 -0.07
C LEU A 40 -7.29 -7.28 -0.90
N LEU A 41 -8.27 -7.96 -0.31
CA LEU A 41 -9.51 -8.34 -0.98
C LEU A 41 -10.32 -7.10 -1.37
N GLY A 42 -10.38 -6.09 -0.49
CA GLY A 42 -11.01 -4.80 -0.78
C GLY A 42 -10.34 -4.09 -1.95
N PHE A 43 -9.00 -4.09 -2.01
CA PHE A 43 -8.24 -3.53 -3.11
C PHE A 43 -8.51 -4.27 -4.43
N MET A 44 -8.49 -5.61 -4.42
CA MET A 44 -8.82 -6.43 -5.59
C MET A 44 -10.26 -6.14 -6.07
N SER A 45 -11.19 -5.98 -5.14
CA SER A 45 -12.62 -5.72 -5.42
C SER A 45 -12.90 -4.31 -5.96
N THR A 46 -11.91 -3.39 -5.96
CA THR A 46 -12.07 -2.11 -6.64
C THR A 46 -12.13 -2.23 -8.16
N LEU A 47 -11.73 -3.38 -8.75
CA LEU A 47 -11.79 -3.69 -10.18
C LEU A 47 -11.15 -2.62 -11.08
N GLY A 48 -10.18 -1.85 -10.54
CA GLY A 48 -9.55 -0.74 -11.24
C GLY A 48 -10.36 0.55 -11.31
N LEU A 49 -11.58 0.55 -10.75
CA LEU A 49 -12.47 1.71 -10.78
C LEU A 49 -11.87 2.94 -10.09
N GLY A 50 -11.09 2.74 -9.03
CA GLY A 50 -10.37 3.83 -8.38
C GLY A 50 -9.39 4.55 -9.32
N THR A 51 -8.56 3.79 -10.03
CA THR A 51 -7.59 4.35 -10.99
C THR A 51 -8.29 5.03 -12.17
N LEU A 52 -9.41 4.45 -12.63
CA LEU A 52 -10.25 5.04 -13.66
C LEU A 52 -10.80 6.39 -13.19
N LEU A 53 -11.39 6.46 -12.00
CA LEU A 53 -11.91 7.71 -11.44
C LEU A 53 -10.83 8.78 -11.31
N MET A 54 -9.63 8.41 -10.84
CA MET A 54 -8.52 9.34 -10.71
C MET A 54 -8.11 9.96 -12.05
N GLY A 55 -8.19 9.21 -13.15
CA GLY A 55 -7.84 9.68 -14.48
C GLY A 55 -8.97 10.44 -15.20
N GLU A 56 -10.24 10.06 -14.98
CA GLU A 56 -11.37 10.59 -15.75
C GLU A 56 -12.08 11.77 -15.07
N LEU A 57 -12.19 11.78 -13.74
CA LEU A 57 -12.87 12.86 -13.04
C LEU A 57 -12.32 14.25 -13.37
N PRO A 58 -10.99 14.47 -13.53
CA PRO A 58 -10.48 15.78 -13.93
C PRO A 58 -10.88 16.23 -15.34
N ARG A 59 -11.28 15.28 -16.20
CA ARG A 59 -11.62 15.54 -17.62
C ARG A 59 -13.10 15.78 -17.85
N LEU A 60 -13.92 15.49 -16.84
CA LEU A 60 -15.36 15.66 -16.92
C LEU A 60 -15.77 17.06 -16.49
N ASP A 61 -16.62 17.72 -17.27
CA ASP A 61 -17.25 18.98 -16.89
C ASP A 61 -18.43 18.78 -15.93
N SER A 62 -19.11 17.62 -16.02
CA SER A 62 -20.27 17.24 -15.20
C SER A 62 -20.41 15.73 -15.06
N GLY A 63 -21.31 15.26 -14.18
CA GLY A 63 -21.58 13.83 -14.01
C GLY A 63 -20.62 13.10 -13.07
N HIS A 64 -19.76 13.82 -12.36
CA HIS A 64 -18.80 13.25 -11.41
C HIS A 64 -19.46 12.30 -10.40
N ARG A 65 -20.59 12.73 -9.81
CA ARG A 65 -21.32 11.92 -8.83
C ARG A 65 -21.88 10.64 -9.40
N SER A 66 -22.41 10.72 -10.62
CA SER A 66 -22.99 9.57 -11.30
C SER A 66 -21.95 8.49 -11.59
N LEU A 67 -20.74 8.88 -12.02
CA LEU A 67 -19.62 7.98 -12.28
C LEU A 67 -19.07 7.36 -10.97
N ILE A 68 -18.92 8.19 -9.92
CA ILE A 68 -18.49 7.72 -8.59
C ILE A 68 -19.51 6.71 -8.06
N ASN A 69 -20.82 7.01 -8.10
CA ASN A 69 -21.86 6.12 -7.61
C ASN A 69 -21.90 4.80 -8.39
N ALA A 70 -21.71 4.82 -9.71
CA ALA A 70 -21.61 3.61 -10.51
C ALA A 70 -20.43 2.73 -10.05
N SER A 71 -19.28 3.34 -9.78
CA SER A 71 -18.09 2.64 -9.28
C SER A 71 -18.31 2.03 -7.89
N LEU A 72 -18.93 2.78 -6.98
CA LEU A 72 -19.24 2.28 -5.63
C LEU A 72 -20.27 1.14 -5.65
N THR A 73 -21.26 1.22 -6.54
CA THR A 73 -22.30 0.18 -6.72
C THR A 73 -21.71 -1.14 -7.21
N LEU A 74 -20.60 -1.12 -7.94
CA LEU A 74 -19.90 -2.34 -8.37
C LEU A 74 -18.91 -2.84 -7.33
N ALA A 75 -18.13 -1.95 -6.71
CA ALA A 75 -17.06 -2.32 -5.81
C ALA A 75 -17.56 -2.94 -4.49
N ALA A 76 -18.65 -2.42 -3.91
CA ALA A 76 -19.15 -2.90 -2.63
C ALA A 76 -19.66 -4.35 -2.70
N PRO A 77 -20.55 -4.75 -3.64
CA PRO A 77 -20.99 -6.15 -3.76
C PRO A 77 -19.84 -7.09 -4.12
N ALA A 78 -18.90 -6.66 -4.98
CA ALA A 78 -17.70 -7.43 -5.29
C ALA A 78 -16.88 -7.70 -4.03
N GLY A 79 -16.66 -6.67 -3.19
CA GLY A 79 -15.97 -6.79 -1.92
C GLY A 79 -16.69 -7.71 -0.94
N ALA A 80 -18.01 -7.57 -0.81
CA ALA A 80 -18.80 -8.45 0.05
C ALA A 80 -18.71 -9.92 -0.40
N LEU A 81 -18.87 -10.19 -1.70
CA LEU A 81 -18.79 -11.54 -2.25
C LEU A 81 -17.44 -12.18 -2.01
N VAL A 82 -16.34 -11.47 -2.34
CA VAL A 82 -14.99 -11.98 -2.16
C VAL A 82 -14.68 -12.15 -0.67
N GLY A 83 -15.19 -11.28 0.18
CA GLY A 83 -15.07 -11.40 1.64
C GLY A 83 -15.75 -12.65 2.19
N VAL A 84 -16.97 -12.97 1.75
CA VAL A 84 -17.66 -14.21 2.12
C VAL A 84 -16.87 -15.44 1.63
N ILE A 85 -16.43 -15.44 0.37
CA ILE A 85 -15.65 -16.55 -0.20
C ILE A 85 -14.39 -16.79 0.62
N PHE A 86 -13.64 -15.74 0.94
CA PHE A 86 -12.43 -15.86 1.75
C PHE A 86 -12.74 -16.39 3.15
N ALA A 87 -13.73 -15.83 3.83
CA ALA A 87 -14.11 -16.27 5.19
C ALA A 87 -14.46 -17.77 5.25
N LEU A 88 -15.11 -18.30 4.20
CA LEU A 88 -15.50 -19.73 4.13
C LEU A 88 -14.35 -20.65 3.72
N ILE A 89 -13.34 -20.14 2.97
CA ILE A 89 -12.22 -20.94 2.47
C ILE A 89 -11.03 -20.91 3.42
N ALA A 90 -10.71 -19.77 4.02
CA ALA A 90 -9.51 -19.58 4.83
C ALA A 90 -9.38 -20.59 6.00
N PRO A 91 -10.46 -20.93 6.75
CA PRO A 91 -10.39 -21.95 7.81
C PRO A 91 -10.08 -23.36 7.31
N LYS A 92 -10.36 -23.65 6.03
CA LYS A 92 -10.02 -24.94 5.41
C LYS A 92 -8.54 -25.03 5.05
N VAL A 93 -7.88 -23.88 4.87
CA VAL A 93 -6.45 -23.78 4.57
C VAL A 93 -5.64 -23.81 5.86
N SER A 94 -6.10 -23.14 6.92
CA SER A 94 -5.45 -23.12 8.23
C SER A 94 -6.48 -22.90 9.33
N SER A 95 -6.41 -23.72 10.39
CA SER A 95 -7.28 -23.61 11.59
C SER A 95 -7.10 -22.27 12.31
N ASN A 96 -5.98 -21.57 12.13
CA ASN A 96 -5.77 -20.23 12.69
C ASN A 96 -6.78 -19.19 12.18
N PHE A 97 -7.46 -19.45 11.06
CA PHE A 97 -8.53 -18.61 10.53
C PHE A 97 -9.94 -18.98 11.00
N GLN A 98 -10.08 -20.01 11.84
CA GLN A 98 -11.39 -20.41 12.41
C GLN A 98 -12.17 -19.22 13.01
N PRO A 99 -11.55 -18.27 13.75
CA PRO A 99 -12.27 -17.15 14.33
C PRO A 99 -12.99 -16.25 13.30
N ILE A 100 -12.57 -16.26 12.03
CA ILE A 100 -13.23 -15.49 10.95
C ILE A 100 -14.54 -16.14 10.51
N ALA A 101 -14.67 -17.44 10.68
CA ALA A 101 -15.85 -18.22 10.27
C ALA A 101 -16.52 -18.98 11.41
N GLU A 102 -16.29 -18.58 12.66
CA GLU A 102 -16.88 -19.20 13.85
C GLU A 102 -18.42 -19.19 13.82
N SER A 103 -18.98 -18.15 13.23
CA SER A 103 -20.43 -17.97 13.07
C SER A 103 -20.75 -17.22 11.77
N TRP A 104 -22.00 -17.30 11.33
CA TRP A 104 -22.44 -16.46 10.20
C TRP A 104 -22.30 -14.97 10.49
N MET A 105 -22.37 -14.56 11.76
CA MET A 105 -22.17 -13.18 12.15
C MET A 105 -20.71 -12.74 11.88
N THR A 106 -19.71 -13.56 12.25
CA THR A 106 -18.30 -13.25 12.00
C THR A 106 -17.99 -13.22 10.50
N VAL A 107 -18.55 -14.12 9.71
CA VAL A 107 -18.46 -14.10 8.24
C VAL A 107 -19.04 -12.80 7.67
N LEU A 108 -20.24 -12.38 8.11
CA LEU A 108 -20.88 -11.15 7.64
C LEU A 108 -20.10 -9.90 8.06
N VAL A 109 -19.59 -9.86 9.29
CA VAL A 109 -18.73 -8.77 9.77
C VAL A 109 -17.48 -8.66 8.92
N PHE A 110 -16.79 -9.77 8.66
CA PHE A 110 -15.60 -9.77 7.82
C PHE A 110 -15.92 -9.32 6.38
N ALA A 111 -16.97 -9.87 5.76
CA ALA A 111 -17.40 -9.50 4.41
C ALA A 111 -17.81 -8.02 4.32
N THR A 112 -18.48 -7.49 5.35
CA THR A 112 -18.79 -6.05 5.46
C THR A 112 -17.49 -5.23 5.53
N GLY A 113 -16.49 -5.69 6.27
CA GLY A 113 -15.17 -5.06 6.34
C GLY A 113 -14.50 -4.97 4.97
N VAL A 114 -14.55 -6.05 4.17
CA VAL A 114 -14.02 -6.05 2.80
C VAL A 114 -14.79 -5.08 1.90
N ALA A 115 -16.13 -5.09 1.95
CA ALA A 115 -16.98 -4.20 1.17
C ALA A 115 -16.72 -2.73 1.50
N LEU A 116 -16.68 -2.36 2.78
CA LEU A 116 -16.40 -1.00 3.22
C LEU A 116 -14.98 -0.56 2.88
N THR A 117 -14.01 -1.47 2.93
CA THR A 117 -12.63 -1.19 2.50
C THR A 117 -12.58 -0.88 1.02
N SER A 118 -13.27 -1.65 0.17
CA SER A 118 -13.33 -1.38 -1.27
C SER A 118 -13.98 -0.02 -1.57
N LEU A 119 -15.07 0.33 -0.88
CA LEU A 119 -15.70 1.65 -0.98
C LEU A 119 -14.74 2.78 -0.58
N ALA A 120 -14.03 2.61 0.53
CA ALA A 120 -13.08 3.59 1.03
C ALA A 120 -11.95 3.83 0.03
N LEU A 121 -11.39 2.77 -0.56
CA LEU A 121 -10.32 2.85 -1.56
C LEU A 121 -10.78 3.53 -2.85
N VAL A 122 -11.98 3.20 -3.34
CA VAL A 122 -12.56 3.86 -4.54
C VAL A 122 -12.78 5.35 -4.27
N LEU A 123 -13.33 5.72 -3.12
CA LEU A 123 -13.55 7.12 -2.75
C LEU A 123 -12.24 7.89 -2.58
N ASP A 124 -11.19 7.28 -2.01
CA ASP A 124 -9.89 7.93 -1.87
C ASP A 124 -9.32 8.31 -3.23
N GLN A 125 -9.40 7.42 -4.22
CA GLN A 125 -8.96 7.69 -5.59
C GLN A 125 -9.84 8.73 -6.28
N ALA A 126 -11.16 8.69 -6.05
CA ALA A 126 -12.07 9.71 -6.56
C ALA A 126 -11.76 11.11 -6.01
N MET A 127 -11.42 11.22 -4.71
CA MET A 127 -11.02 12.50 -4.12
C MET A 127 -9.72 13.04 -4.72
N LEU A 128 -8.76 12.17 -5.03
CA LEU A 128 -7.54 12.55 -5.75
C LEU A 128 -7.86 13.03 -7.16
N GLY A 129 -8.72 12.31 -7.90
CA GLY A 129 -9.18 12.73 -9.23
C GLY A 129 -9.91 14.09 -9.22
N LEU A 130 -10.68 14.38 -8.18
CA LEU A 130 -11.33 15.68 -7.98
C LEU A 130 -10.38 16.77 -7.45
N LEU A 131 -9.08 16.48 -7.30
CA LEU A 131 -8.07 17.38 -6.70
C LEU A 131 -8.42 17.81 -5.27
N ARG A 132 -9.15 16.97 -4.52
CA ARG A 132 -9.61 17.23 -3.15
C ARG A 132 -8.85 16.38 -2.12
N GLY A 133 -7.54 16.38 -2.19
CA GLY A 133 -6.70 15.63 -1.25
C GLY A 133 -6.92 15.98 0.23
N SER A 134 -7.41 17.19 0.54
CA SER A 134 -7.81 17.57 1.90
C SER A 134 -8.99 16.77 2.44
N LEU A 135 -9.94 16.35 1.58
CA LEU A 135 -11.05 15.50 1.99
C LEU A 135 -10.58 14.06 2.26
N GLN A 136 -9.67 13.54 1.43
CA GLN A 136 -9.03 12.25 1.68
C GLN A 136 -8.29 12.26 3.04
N LEU A 137 -7.55 13.33 3.33
CA LEU A 137 -6.91 13.52 4.63
C LEU A 137 -7.91 13.43 5.77
N ARG A 138 -8.98 14.22 5.71
CA ARG A 138 -10.02 14.26 6.75
C ARG A 138 -10.63 12.87 6.96
N ARG A 139 -10.97 12.17 5.87
CA ARG A 139 -11.49 10.80 5.95
C ARG A 139 -10.52 9.86 6.65
N ASN A 140 -9.25 9.87 6.24
CA ASN A 140 -8.23 8.99 6.81
C ASN A 140 -7.95 9.32 8.29
N THR A 141 -7.98 10.61 8.68
CA THR A 141 -7.84 11.02 10.08
C THR A 141 -9.04 10.56 10.92
N VAL A 142 -10.27 10.74 10.41
CA VAL A 142 -11.49 10.23 11.08
C VAL A 142 -11.43 8.71 11.23
N PHE A 143 -11.07 8.00 10.16
CA PHE A 143 -10.86 6.55 10.23
C PHE A 143 -9.86 6.15 11.31
N ALA A 144 -8.68 6.77 11.31
CA ALA A 144 -7.61 6.43 12.25
C ALA A 144 -7.97 6.78 13.70
N GLY A 145 -8.66 7.89 13.93
CA GLY A 145 -9.13 8.28 15.25
C GLY A 145 -10.26 7.41 15.77
N ILE A 146 -11.29 7.18 14.95
CA ILE A 146 -12.48 6.41 15.39
C ILE A 146 -12.14 4.95 15.65
N LYS A 147 -11.31 4.29 14.84
CA LYS A 147 -10.89 2.90 15.11
C LYS A 147 -10.16 2.77 16.45
N LEU A 148 -9.32 3.75 16.78
CA LEU A 148 -8.62 3.76 18.07
C LEU A 148 -9.59 4.00 19.23
N ILE A 149 -10.49 4.99 19.11
CA ILE A 149 -11.52 5.27 20.12
C ILE A 149 -12.46 4.07 20.29
N ALA A 150 -12.80 3.35 19.22
CA ALA A 150 -13.67 2.17 19.29
C ALA A 150 -12.98 0.98 19.98
N LEU A 151 -11.65 0.88 19.91
CA LEU A 151 -10.91 -0.21 20.55
C LEU A 151 -10.87 -0.05 22.08
N VAL A 152 -10.79 1.18 22.59
CA VAL A 152 -10.67 1.47 24.04
C VAL A 152 -11.81 0.84 24.87
N PRO A 153 -13.11 1.06 24.60
CA PRO A 153 -14.16 0.43 25.38
C PRO A 153 -14.22 -1.09 25.20
N ILE A 154 -13.81 -1.64 24.07
CA ILE A 154 -13.71 -3.09 23.87
C ILE A 154 -12.66 -3.67 24.81
N ALA A 155 -11.49 -3.06 24.88
CA ALA A 155 -10.41 -3.46 25.78
C ALA A 155 -10.82 -3.36 27.27
N ALA A 156 -11.55 -2.30 27.62
CA ALA A 156 -11.92 -2.05 29.01
C ALA A 156 -13.12 -2.86 29.52
N LEU A 157 -14.08 -3.22 28.63
CA LEU A 157 -15.39 -3.75 29.03
C LEU A 157 -15.60 -5.22 28.64
N ILE A 158 -14.81 -5.78 27.72
CA ILE A 158 -15.00 -7.14 27.25
C ILE A 158 -13.77 -7.98 27.64
N PRO A 159 -13.82 -8.71 28.76
CA PRO A 159 -12.75 -9.62 29.14
C PRO A 159 -12.50 -10.67 28.03
N ASP A 160 -11.24 -10.99 27.77
CA ASP A 160 -10.82 -11.99 26.80
C ASP A 160 -11.39 -11.78 25.39
N ALA A 161 -11.59 -10.52 24.98
CA ALA A 161 -12.13 -10.19 23.67
C ALA A 161 -11.25 -10.82 22.55
N GLY A 162 -11.91 -11.59 21.67
CA GLY A 162 -11.26 -12.27 20.55
C GLY A 162 -10.89 -11.32 19.40
N SER A 163 -10.22 -11.87 18.40
CA SER A 163 -9.76 -11.13 17.20
C SER A 163 -10.89 -10.40 16.48
N ALA A 164 -12.10 -10.94 16.49
CA ALA A 164 -13.27 -10.33 15.85
C ALA A 164 -13.58 -8.93 16.38
N TRP A 165 -13.37 -8.67 17.65
CA TRP A 165 -13.56 -7.37 18.25
C TRP A 165 -12.52 -6.34 17.76
N ILE A 166 -11.26 -6.76 17.63
CA ILE A 166 -10.17 -5.88 17.15
C ILE A 166 -10.43 -5.43 15.71
N TYR A 167 -10.73 -6.36 14.79
CA TYR A 167 -11.01 -5.97 13.42
C TYR A 167 -12.38 -5.31 13.25
N SER A 168 -13.34 -5.54 14.15
CA SER A 168 -14.60 -4.79 14.19
C SER A 168 -14.39 -3.32 14.53
N ALA A 169 -13.49 -2.98 15.45
CA ALA A 169 -13.09 -1.59 15.71
C ALA A 169 -12.51 -0.92 14.44
N TRP A 170 -11.74 -1.67 13.65
CA TRP A 170 -11.24 -1.21 12.36
C TRP A 170 -12.39 -0.93 11.38
N ILE A 171 -13.37 -1.84 11.27
CA ILE A 171 -14.55 -1.71 10.41
C ILE A 171 -15.40 -0.49 10.82
N VAL A 172 -15.63 -0.30 12.14
CA VAL A 172 -16.32 0.88 12.68
C VAL A 172 -15.62 2.17 12.26
N GLY A 173 -14.30 2.21 12.33
CA GLY A 173 -13.52 3.35 11.85
C GLY A 173 -13.76 3.64 10.37
N ILE A 174 -13.75 2.61 9.50
CA ILE A 174 -14.04 2.77 8.07
C ILE A 174 -15.45 3.30 7.87
N ALA A 175 -16.46 2.66 8.49
CA ALA A 175 -17.87 3.03 8.36
C ALA A 175 -18.12 4.48 8.79
N ALA A 176 -17.58 4.88 9.95
CA ALA A 176 -17.70 6.25 10.45
C ALA A 176 -17.04 7.26 9.49
N SER A 177 -15.86 6.94 8.94
CA SER A 177 -15.19 7.81 7.98
C SER A 177 -16.00 8.00 6.70
N LEU A 178 -16.65 6.95 6.20
CA LEU A 178 -17.52 7.00 5.04
C LEU A 178 -18.79 7.82 5.32
N LEU A 179 -19.40 7.64 6.50
CA LEU A 179 -20.58 8.42 6.90
C LEU A 179 -20.26 9.92 6.99
N VAL A 180 -19.13 10.30 7.56
CA VAL A 180 -18.69 11.70 7.59
C VAL A 180 -18.54 12.26 6.17
N MET A 181 -18.02 11.46 5.22
CA MET A 181 -17.89 11.88 3.83
C MET A 181 -19.23 12.12 3.13
N THR A 182 -20.32 11.41 3.51
CA THR A 182 -21.64 11.64 2.89
C THR A 182 -22.13 13.08 3.09
N ARG A 183 -21.78 13.72 4.22
CA ARG A 183 -22.14 15.13 4.49
C ARG A 183 -21.44 16.09 3.52
N PHE A 184 -20.16 15.85 3.19
CA PHE A 184 -19.42 16.66 2.22
C PHE A 184 -19.86 16.40 0.78
N TYR A 185 -20.38 15.19 0.51
CA TYR A 185 -20.85 14.78 -0.81
C TYR A 185 -22.23 15.37 -1.14
N ARG A 186 -23.13 15.50 -0.13
CA ARG A 186 -24.52 15.97 -0.30
C ARG A 186 -24.62 17.47 -0.63
N HIS A 187 -23.70 18.30 -0.19
CA HIS A 187 -23.82 19.76 -0.20
C HIS A 187 -23.36 20.47 -1.48
N ARG A 188 -22.94 19.77 -2.54
CA ARG A 188 -22.40 20.41 -3.75
C ARG A 188 -22.87 19.75 -5.04
N GLY A 189 -23.76 20.44 -5.76
CA GLY A 189 -23.97 20.29 -7.18
C GLY A 189 -25.29 19.64 -7.61
N SER A 190 -25.76 20.06 -8.79
CA SER A 190 -26.93 19.57 -9.52
C SER A 190 -26.70 18.21 -10.21
N ASP A 191 -25.55 17.57 -10.05
CA ASP A 191 -25.24 16.30 -10.68
C ASP A 191 -26.21 15.21 -10.23
N PRO A 192 -26.74 14.39 -11.16
CA PRO A 192 -27.65 13.31 -10.83
C PRO A 192 -26.96 12.25 -9.94
N LEU A 193 -27.69 11.79 -8.92
CA LEU A 193 -27.21 10.72 -8.03
C LEU A 193 -27.31 9.33 -8.67
N ARG A 194 -28.02 9.20 -9.82
CA ARG A 194 -28.22 7.92 -10.51
C ARG A 194 -26.89 7.44 -11.11
N PRO A 195 -26.52 6.16 -10.86
CA PRO A 195 -25.30 5.58 -11.44
C PRO A 195 -25.35 5.59 -12.97
N ASN A 196 -24.24 6.00 -13.60
CA ASN A 196 -24.03 5.90 -15.04
C ASN A 196 -22.89 4.91 -15.33
N PHE A 197 -23.23 3.75 -15.88
CA PHE A 197 -22.27 2.69 -16.21
C PHE A 197 -21.68 2.80 -17.61
N GLY A 198 -22.14 3.74 -18.44
CA GLY A 198 -21.69 3.93 -19.84
C GLY A 198 -20.17 4.07 -19.92
N PRO A 199 -19.58 5.10 -19.27
CA PRO A 199 -18.13 5.33 -19.31
C PRO A 199 -17.32 4.13 -18.77
N LEU A 200 -17.85 3.41 -17.78
CA LEU A 200 -17.16 2.25 -17.20
C LEU A 200 -17.02 1.10 -18.21
N LYS A 201 -18.02 0.91 -19.10
CA LYS A 201 -17.98 -0.14 -20.16
C LYS A 201 -16.94 0.17 -21.22
N GLU A 202 -16.82 1.43 -21.61
CA GLU A 202 -15.89 1.88 -22.65
C GLU A 202 -14.43 1.74 -22.19
N MET A 203 -14.16 1.99 -20.91
CA MET A 203 -12.82 2.05 -20.35
C MET A 203 -12.37 0.76 -19.65
N ARG A 204 -13.20 -0.29 -19.65
CA ARG A 204 -12.97 -1.53 -18.88
C ARG A 204 -11.60 -2.17 -19.09
N LEU A 205 -11.10 -2.21 -20.33
CA LEU A 205 -9.81 -2.85 -20.66
C LEU A 205 -8.62 -2.05 -20.13
N SER A 206 -8.66 -0.72 -20.25
CA SER A 206 -7.63 0.16 -19.69
C SER A 206 -7.63 0.09 -18.17
N ALA A 207 -8.82 0.16 -17.55
CA ALA A 207 -8.95 0.03 -16.09
C ALA A 207 -8.41 -1.32 -15.60
N ALA A 208 -8.72 -2.43 -16.28
CA ALA A 208 -8.25 -3.76 -15.91
C ALA A 208 -6.72 -3.89 -15.97
N SER A 209 -6.07 -3.36 -17.02
CA SER A 209 -4.60 -3.41 -17.15
C SER A 209 -3.89 -2.63 -16.04
N HIS A 210 -4.36 -1.40 -15.77
CA HIS A 210 -3.82 -0.58 -14.69
C HIS A 210 -4.08 -1.22 -13.32
N HIS A 211 -5.25 -1.87 -13.16
CA HIS A 211 -5.60 -2.56 -11.93
C HIS A 211 -4.70 -3.76 -11.69
N ALA A 212 -4.52 -4.62 -12.70
CA ALA A 212 -3.63 -5.77 -12.60
C ALA A 212 -2.21 -5.37 -12.18
N PHE A 213 -1.70 -4.26 -12.73
CA PHE A 213 -0.41 -3.73 -12.36
C PHE A 213 -0.35 -3.27 -10.88
N ASN A 214 -1.36 -2.49 -10.44
CA ASN A 214 -1.43 -2.00 -9.08
C ASN A 214 -1.66 -3.15 -8.07
N VAL A 215 -2.47 -4.16 -8.43
CA VAL A 215 -2.69 -5.36 -7.62
C VAL A 215 -1.37 -6.10 -7.39
N ALA A 216 -0.59 -6.34 -8.45
CA ALA A 216 0.70 -7.00 -8.33
C ALA A 216 1.63 -6.29 -7.34
N LEU A 217 1.68 -4.95 -7.36
CA LEU A 217 2.51 -4.17 -6.44
C LEU A 217 2.06 -4.27 -4.98
N GLN A 218 0.77 -4.45 -4.74
CA GLN A 218 0.19 -4.40 -3.38
C GLN A 218 0.06 -5.78 -2.72
N ILE A 219 -0.02 -6.85 -3.51
CA ILE A 219 -0.19 -8.22 -2.99
C ILE A 219 0.86 -8.56 -1.93
N PRO A 220 2.18 -8.40 -2.13
CA PRO A 220 3.15 -8.84 -1.14
C PRO A 220 2.96 -8.12 0.21
N ALA A 221 2.77 -6.79 0.17
CA ALA A 221 2.62 -6.00 1.38
C ALA A 221 1.40 -6.40 2.23
N MET A 222 0.31 -6.79 1.58
CA MET A 222 -0.96 -7.10 2.25
C MET A 222 -1.15 -8.59 2.54
N ALA A 223 -0.54 -9.48 1.73
CA ALA A 223 -0.66 -10.92 1.88
C ALA A 223 0.30 -11.52 2.92
N MET A 224 1.44 -10.87 3.21
CA MET A 224 2.43 -11.42 4.14
C MET A 224 1.85 -11.75 5.53
N PRO A 225 1.05 -10.89 6.20
CA PRO A 225 0.44 -11.26 7.48
C PRO A 225 -0.48 -12.49 7.38
N VAL A 226 -1.19 -12.63 6.25
CA VAL A 226 -2.06 -13.80 6.01
C VAL A 226 -1.24 -15.07 5.83
N LEU A 227 -0.12 -14.98 5.08
CA LEU A 227 0.81 -16.11 4.91
C LEU A 227 1.43 -16.56 6.23
N VAL A 228 1.84 -15.60 7.08
CA VAL A 228 2.45 -15.93 8.38
C VAL A 228 1.46 -16.68 9.27
N VAL A 229 0.20 -16.24 9.34
CA VAL A 229 -0.84 -16.98 10.08
C VAL A 229 -1.04 -18.38 9.50
N GLY A 230 -1.08 -18.49 8.18
CA GLY A 230 -1.30 -19.78 7.52
C GLY A 230 -0.14 -20.76 7.62
N LEU A 231 1.10 -20.28 7.64
CA LEU A 231 2.32 -21.10 7.55
C LEU A 231 2.99 -21.34 8.92
N VAL A 232 2.80 -20.42 9.87
CA VAL A 232 3.46 -20.49 11.19
C VAL A 232 2.42 -20.53 12.30
N SER A 233 1.95 -19.37 12.75
CA SER A 233 0.87 -19.24 13.75
C SER A 233 0.35 -17.81 13.84
N ALA A 234 -0.77 -17.65 14.54
CA ALA A 234 -1.33 -16.34 14.83
C ALA A 234 -0.41 -15.50 15.74
N GLU A 235 0.17 -16.11 16.78
CA GLU A 235 1.08 -15.46 17.73
C GLU A 235 2.36 -14.98 17.03
N ALA A 236 2.88 -15.81 16.13
CA ALA A 236 4.01 -15.45 15.28
C ALA A 236 3.66 -14.25 14.40
N ASN A 237 2.46 -14.23 13.81
CA ASN A 237 2.02 -13.09 13.00
C ASN A 237 1.87 -11.80 13.81
N ALA A 238 1.48 -11.86 15.07
CA ALA A 238 1.44 -10.67 15.91
C ALA A 238 2.80 -9.96 15.96
N SER A 239 3.88 -10.71 16.24
CA SER A 239 5.25 -10.18 16.26
C SER A 239 5.73 -9.78 14.86
N PHE A 240 5.44 -10.61 13.83
CA PHE A 240 5.77 -10.30 12.45
C PHE A 240 5.12 -9.00 11.99
N TYR A 241 3.84 -8.82 12.25
CA TYR A 241 3.08 -7.66 11.78
C TYR A 241 3.62 -6.34 12.34
N ILE A 242 4.00 -6.31 13.61
CA ILE A 242 4.62 -5.12 14.20
C ILE A 242 5.98 -4.83 13.52
N ALA A 243 6.83 -5.85 13.35
CA ALA A 243 8.10 -5.69 12.64
C ALA A 243 7.88 -5.25 11.18
N TRP A 244 6.90 -5.84 10.48
CA TRP A 244 6.51 -5.50 9.11
C TRP A 244 6.02 -4.05 8.99
N MET A 245 5.20 -3.62 9.95
CA MET A 245 4.69 -2.24 10.00
C MET A 245 5.83 -1.22 10.18
N ILE A 246 6.78 -1.49 11.09
CA ILE A 246 7.94 -0.63 11.32
C ILE A 246 8.83 -0.57 10.07
N ALA A 247 9.17 -1.72 9.48
CA ALA A 247 9.95 -1.79 8.25
C ALA A 247 9.24 -1.08 7.09
N GLY A 248 7.91 -1.23 6.98
CA GLY A 248 7.08 -0.58 5.97
C GLY A 248 7.10 0.95 6.03
N MET A 249 7.26 1.54 7.23
CA MET A 249 7.39 2.99 7.37
C MET A 249 8.63 3.54 6.64
N LEU A 250 9.72 2.79 6.57
CA LEU A 250 10.93 3.19 5.84
C LEU A 250 10.66 3.24 4.33
N ALA A 251 9.89 2.30 3.81
CA ALA A 251 9.54 2.25 2.40
C ALA A 251 8.62 3.41 1.96
N MET A 252 7.94 4.08 2.89
CA MET A 252 7.07 5.23 2.56
C MET A 252 7.84 6.40 1.96
N VAL A 253 9.11 6.60 2.32
CA VAL A 253 9.92 7.69 1.77
C VAL A 253 10.17 7.51 0.28
N PRO A 254 10.81 6.41 -0.19
CA PRO A 254 11.01 6.21 -1.62
C PRO A 254 9.69 6.13 -2.41
N ILE A 255 8.63 5.54 -1.84
CA ILE A 255 7.30 5.48 -2.49
C ILE A 255 6.74 6.88 -2.70
N SER A 256 6.81 7.76 -1.70
CA SER A 256 6.30 9.13 -1.78
C SER A 256 7.07 9.94 -2.83
N MET A 257 8.39 9.83 -2.84
CA MET A 257 9.25 10.52 -3.82
C MET A 257 8.98 10.00 -5.24
N ALA A 258 8.90 8.69 -5.42
CA ALA A 258 8.61 8.06 -6.72
C ALA A 258 7.23 8.47 -7.27
N THR A 259 6.24 8.69 -6.42
CA THR A 259 4.91 9.16 -6.83
C THR A 259 4.96 10.58 -7.42
N VAL A 260 5.81 11.45 -6.88
CA VAL A 260 5.99 12.83 -7.37
C VAL A 260 6.77 12.85 -8.69
N LEU A 261 7.65 11.87 -8.93
CA LEU A 261 8.42 11.79 -10.19
C LEU A 261 7.55 11.56 -11.42
N TYR A 262 6.39 10.93 -11.29
CA TYR A 262 5.53 10.64 -12.44
C TYR A 262 5.03 11.93 -13.15
N PRO A 263 4.37 12.89 -12.47
CA PRO A 263 3.96 14.13 -13.12
C PRO A 263 5.14 14.99 -13.61
N ILE A 264 6.24 15.06 -12.85
CA ILE A 264 7.42 15.85 -13.23
C ILE A 264 8.09 15.26 -14.48
N GLY A 265 8.34 13.96 -14.48
CA GLY A 265 9.02 13.28 -15.58
C GLY A 265 8.22 13.22 -16.88
N SER A 266 6.88 13.37 -16.80
CA SER A 266 6.03 13.46 -17.99
C SER A 266 6.16 14.80 -18.72
N LEU A 267 6.65 15.84 -18.05
CA LEU A 267 6.83 17.19 -18.58
C LEU A 267 8.29 17.47 -18.98
N ASP A 268 9.24 16.98 -18.19
CA ASP A 268 10.66 17.28 -18.35
C ASP A 268 11.55 16.07 -18.00
N LYS A 269 12.30 15.57 -19.01
CA LYS A 269 13.21 14.43 -18.84
C LYS A 269 14.41 14.77 -17.94
N ALA A 270 14.94 15.99 -17.99
CA ALA A 270 16.08 16.40 -17.18
C ALA A 270 15.70 16.46 -15.69
N GLN A 271 14.52 17.02 -15.37
CA GLN A 271 13.99 17.03 -14.02
C GLN A 271 13.70 15.60 -13.52
N MET A 272 13.23 14.70 -14.37
CA MET A 272 13.04 13.31 -14.02
C MET A 272 14.36 12.66 -13.58
N LYS A 273 15.45 12.87 -14.34
CA LYS A 273 16.77 12.33 -14.00
C LYS A 273 17.28 12.83 -12.66
N GLN A 274 17.20 14.16 -12.45
CA GLN A 274 17.59 14.77 -11.18
C GLN A 274 16.77 14.19 -10.03
N GLY A 275 15.47 14.03 -10.23
CA GLY A 275 14.58 13.43 -9.27
C GLY A 275 14.91 11.96 -8.98
N LEU A 276 15.28 11.15 -9.99
CA LEU A 276 15.72 9.77 -9.80
C LEU A 276 17.01 9.70 -8.97
N LYS A 277 18.04 10.53 -9.31
CA LYS A 277 19.29 10.60 -8.55
C LYS A 277 19.04 11.02 -7.10
N LEU A 278 18.21 12.05 -6.90
CA LEU A 278 17.88 12.56 -5.58
C LEU A 278 17.09 11.51 -4.75
N THR A 279 16.13 10.82 -5.36
CA THR A 279 15.36 9.75 -4.69
C THR A 279 16.27 8.60 -4.28
N LEU A 280 17.17 8.16 -5.16
CA LEU A 280 18.15 7.12 -4.82
C LEU A 280 19.04 7.57 -3.66
N ALA A 281 19.64 8.78 -3.75
CA ALA A 281 20.51 9.30 -2.70
C ALA A 281 19.80 9.40 -1.34
N ILE A 282 18.61 10.01 -1.30
CA ILE A 282 17.84 10.16 -0.06
C ILE A 282 17.38 8.80 0.47
N ALA A 283 16.81 7.93 -0.36
CA ALA A 283 16.31 6.64 0.09
C ALA A 283 17.43 5.73 0.61
N PHE A 284 18.59 5.72 -0.04
CA PHE A 284 19.73 4.94 0.43
C PHE A 284 20.35 5.54 1.69
N SER A 285 20.53 6.86 1.77
CA SER A 285 21.06 7.51 2.99
C SER A 285 20.14 7.30 4.19
N LEU A 286 18.84 7.51 4.02
CA LEU A 286 17.84 7.24 5.06
C LEU A 286 17.75 5.74 5.38
N GLY A 287 17.86 4.88 4.39
CA GLY A 287 17.90 3.43 4.56
C GLY A 287 19.08 2.99 5.42
N VAL A 288 20.29 3.49 5.13
CA VAL A 288 21.49 3.22 5.94
C VAL A 288 21.32 3.76 7.35
N LEU A 289 20.91 5.03 7.50
CA LEU A 289 20.69 5.63 8.81
C LEU A 289 19.65 4.87 9.63
N ALA A 290 18.52 4.52 9.00
CA ALA A 290 17.48 3.76 9.66
C ALA A 290 17.95 2.35 10.08
N ASN A 291 18.74 1.67 9.27
CA ASN A 291 19.33 0.39 9.65
C ASN A 291 20.32 0.54 10.81
N LEU A 292 21.19 1.57 10.81
CA LEU A 292 22.11 1.86 11.89
C LEU A 292 21.39 2.15 13.22
N ILE A 293 20.19 2.69 13.17
CA ILE A 293 19.36 2.95 14.36
C ILE A 293 18.53 1.71 14.72
N LEU A 294 17.78 1.14 13.77
CA LEU A 294 16.81 0.09 14.06
C LEU A 294 17.46 -1.26 14.41
N VAL A 295 18.65 -1.56 13.86
CA VAL A 295 19.32 -2.83 14.19
C VAL A 295 19.68 -2.90 15.69
N PRO A 296 20.38 -1.90 16.29
CA PRO A 296 20.67 -1.95 17.72
C PRO A 296 19.45 -1.67 18.62
N THR A 297 18.41 -1.00 18.11
CA THR A 297 17.22 -0.62 18.90
C THR A 297 15.98 -1.48 18.62
N ALA A 298 16.10 -2.55 17.84
CA ALA A 298 14.98 -3.42 17.50
C ALA A 298 14.30 -4.03 18.74
N VAL A 299 15.09 -4.50 19.70
CA VAL A 299 14.58 -5.08 20.97
C VAL A 299 13.80 -4.03 21.75
N PRO A 300 14.38 -2.88 22.19
CA PRO A 300 13.64 -1.91 22.98
C PRO A 300 12.44 -1.31 22.25
N ILE A 301 12.48 -1.17 20.91
CA ILE A 301 11.33 -0.69 20.16
C ILE A 301 10.18 -1.71 20.17
N LEU A 302 10.48 -3.00 20.03
CA LEU A 302 9.47 -4.05 20.06
C LEU A 302 8.97 -4.33 21.48
N GLU A 303 9.80 -4.13 22.52
CA GLU A 303 9.39 -4.21 23.92
C GLU A 303 8.31 -3.19 24.29
N ILE A 304 8.19 -2.06 23.56
CA ILE A 304 7.07 -1.12 23.71
C ILE A 304 5.73 -1.82 23.47
N PHE A 305 5.69 -2.90 22.69
CA PHE A 305 4.50 -3.72 22.42
C PHE A 305 4.41 -4.94 23.36
N GLY A 306 5.46 -5.23 24.11
CA GLY A 306 5.59 -6.34 25.04
C GLY A 306 6.82 -7.21 24.77
N SER A 307 7.41 -7.80 25.82
CA SER A 307 8.65 -8.59 25.73
C SER A 307 8.54 -9.76 24.73
N SER A 308 7.40 -10.44 24.69
CA SER A 308 7.16 -11.54 23.76
C SER A 308 7.14 -11.12 22.27
N TYR A 309 6.88 -9.85 21.98
CA TYR A 309 6.98 -9.30 20.62
C TYR A 309 8.45 -9.09 20.24
N ALA A 310 9.28 -8.64 21.18
CA ALA A 310 10.71 -8.45 20.98
C ALA A 310 11.44 -9.77 20.74
N GLU A 311 11.18 -10.78 21.59
CA GLU A 311 11.81 -12.10 21.48
C GLU A 311 11.64 -12.75 20.11
N GLN A 312 10.46 -12.63 19.52
CA GLN A 312 10.15 -13.25 18.22
C GLN A 312 10.34 -12.31 17.03
N GLY A 313 10.18 -11.01 17.26
CA GLY A 313 10.14 -10.01 16.18
C GLY A 313 11.49 -9.36 15.87
N ALA A 314 12.42 -9.25 16.83
CA ALA A 314 13.65 -8.48 16.66
C ALA A 314 14.51 -8.97 15.50
N ALA A 315 14.80 -10.28 15.45
CA ALA A 315 15.56 -10.87 14.35
C ALA A 315 14.85 -10.71 12.99
N THR A 316 13.52 -10.79 13.00
CA THR A 316 12.70 -10.55 11.81
C THR A 316 12.80 -9.09 11.36
N LEU A 317 12.73 -8.13 12.29
CA LEU A 317 12.86 -6.70 11.99
C LEU A 317 14.22 -6.39 11.36
N HIS A 318 15.32 -6.95 11.89
CA HIS A 318 16.67 -6.80 11.31
C HIS A 318 16.74 -7.20 9.84
N ILE A 319 16.02 -8.26 9.45
CA ILE A 319 15.97 -8.74 8.07
C ILE A 319 15.10 -7.81 7.22
N LEU A 320 13.91 -7.48 7.69
CA LEU A 320 12.91 -6.72 6.93
C LEU A 320 13.36 -5.30 6.59
N VAL A 321 14.12 -4.63 7.49
CA VAL A 321 14.58 -3.26 7.25
C VAL A 321 15.57 -3.16 6.09
N LEU A 322 16.27 -4.25 5.76
CA LEU A 322 17.15 -4.33 4.60
C LEU A 322 16.37 -4.27 3.27
N GLY A 323 15.08 -4.57 3.30
CA GLY A 323 14.19 -4.51 2.13
C GLY A 323 14.03 -3.10 1.55
N VAL A 324 14.33 -2.03 2.31
CA VAL A 324 14.18 -0.64 1.82
C VAL A 324 15.01 -0.37 0.56
N PHE A 325 16.19 -0.99 0.44
CA PHE A 325 17.09 -0.78 -0.70
C PHE A 325 16.52 -1.34 -2.01
N PRO A 326 16.17 -2.64 -2.13
CA PRO A 326 15.57 -3.17 -3.34
C PRO A 326 14.18 -2.60 -3.62
N LEU A 327 13.35 -2.31 -2.60
CA LEU A 327 12.06 -1.64 -2.76
C LEU A 327 12.19 -0.25 -3.36
N THR A 328 13.29 0.46 -3.12
CA THR A 328 13.59 1.74 -3.77
C THR A 328 13.71 1.56 -5.28
N PHE A 329 14.43 0.56 -5.76
CA PHE A 329 14.53 0.27 -7.20
C PHE A 329 13.19 -0.13 -7.79
N LYS A 330 12.40 -0.95 -7.08
CA LYS A 330 11.05 -1.36 -7.50
C LYS A 330 10.14 -0.14 -7.73
N THR A 331 10.10 0.79 -6.77
CA THR A 331 9.25 1.99 -6.89
C THR A 331 9.70 2.93 -8.00
N LEU A 332 11.01 3.11 -8.17
CA LEU A 332 11.58 3.92 -9.25
C LEU A 332 11.37 3.27 -10.62
N TYR A 333 11.52 1.93 -10.74
CA TYR A 333 11.21 1.18 -11.96
C TYR A 333 9.78 1.43 -12.43
N VAL A 334 8.81 1.37 -11.50
CA VAL A 334 7.41 1.66 -11.79
C VAL A 334 7.23 3.09 -12.30
N SER A 335 7.89 4.07 -11.67
CA SER A 335 7.78 5.47 -12.08
C SER A 335 8.39 5.71 -13.47
N VAL A 336 9.54 5.12 -13.77
CA VAL A 336 10.20 5.18 -15.10
C VAL A 336 9.26 4.63 -16.18
N HIS A 337 8.68 3.44 -15.98
CA HIS A 337 7.81 2.81 -16.97
C HIS A 337 6.47 3.55 -17.14
N ARG A 338 5.95 4.18 -16.08
CA ARG A 338 4.76 5.06 -16.18
C ARG A 338 5.04 6.29 -17.04
N VAL A 339 6.16 6.97 -16.81
CA VAL A 339 6.57 8.14 -17.62
C VAL A 339 6.80 7.76 -19.07
N GLN A 340 7.46 6.63 -19.32
CA GLN A 340 7.73 6.12 -20.67
C GLN A 340 6.50 5.51 -21.36
N ARG A 341 5.34 5.44 -20.69
CA ARG A 341 4.12 4.78 -21.18
C ARG A 341 4.32 3.30 -21.58
N ARG A 342 5.24 2.61 -20.90
CA ARG A 342 5.62 1.22 -21.18
C ARG A 342 5.11 0.23 -20.10
N LEU A 343 3.92 0.46 -19.56
CA LEU A 343 3.36 -0.39 -18.51
C LEU A 343 3.17 -1.84 -18.94
N GLY A 344 2.83 -2.08 -20.22
CA GLY A 344 2.66 -3.43 -20.75
C GLY A 344 3.92 -4.29 -20.67
N SER A 345 5.10 -3.72 -20.90
CA SER A 345 6.38 -4.44 -20.78
C SER A 345 6.83 -4.61 -19.34
N ALA A 346 6.40 -3.75 -18.43
CA ALA A 346 6.71 -3.84 -17.00
C ALA A 346 5.82 -4.87 -16.26
N LEU A 347 4.61 -5.11 -16.75
CA LEU A 347 3.62 -5.96 -16.09
C LEU A 347 4.13 -7.39 -15.81
N PRO A 348 4.76 -8.12 -16.75
CA PRO A 348 5.28 -9.46 -16.49
C PRO A 348 6.39 -9.47 -15.43
N ILE A 349 7.26 -8.44 -15.42
CA ILE A 349 8.35 -8.33 -14.46
C ILE A 349 7.80 -8.08 -13.05
N VAL A 350 6.81 -7.20 -12.91
CA VAL A 350 6.18 -6.90 -11.63
C VAL A 350 5.41 -8.12 -11.10
N TRP A 351 4.66 -8.84 -11.95
CA TRP A 351 3.99 -10.07 -11.54
C TRP A 351 4.98 -11.18 -11.19
N GLY A 352 6.06 -11.33 -11.97
CA GLY A 352 7.13 -12.26 -11.67
C GLY A 352 7.76 -11.98 -10.30
N GLY A 353 8.03 -10.71 -10.00
CA GLY A 353 8.52 -10.28 -8.68
C GLY A 353 7.53 -10.59 -7.56
N THR A 354 6.24 -10.24 -7.74
CA THR A 354 5.18 -10.57 -6.78
C THR A 354 5.11 -12.06 -6.46
N ILE A 355 5.13 -12.90 -7.49
CA ILE A 355 5.12 -14.36 -7.32
C ILE A 355 6.38 -14.81 -6.60
N LEU A 356 7.54 -14.26 -6.97
CA LEU A 356 8.82 -14.59 -6.36
C LEU A 356 8.85 -14.24 -4.86
N GLU A 357 8.31 -13.07 -4.47
CA GLU A 357 8.20 -12.67 -3.08
C GLU A 357 7.34 -13.64 -2.25
N LEU A 358 6.17 -14.03 -2.77
CA LEU A 358 5.27 -14.96 -2.08
C LEU A 358 5.87 -16.37 -2.01
N VAL A 359 6.41 -16.87 -3.12
CA VAL A 359 7.05 -18.18 -3.18
C VAL A 359 8.31 -18.21 -2.31
N GLY A 360 9.11 -17.15 -2.35
CA GLY A 360 10.29 -17.00 -1.49
C GLY A 360 9.93 -17.06 -0.01
N ALA A 361 8.88 -16.36 0.41
CA ALA A 361 8.38 -16.42 1.79
C ALA A 361 7.91 -17.84 2.18
N ILE A 362 7.20 -18.53 1.29
CA ILE A 362 6.73 -19.91 1.51
C ILE A 362 7.92 -20.88 1.60
N ILE A 363 8.89 -20.78 0.71
CA ILE A 363 10.10 -21.62 0.75
C ILE A 363 10.89 -21.32 2.02
N GLY A 364 11.09 -20.03 2.34
CA GLY A 364 11.78 -19.61 3.54
C GLY A 364 11.15 -20.15 4.83
N SER A 365 9.81 -20.22 4.90
CA SER A 365 9.12 -20.81 6.05
C SER A 365 9.42 -22.29 6.26
N LYS A 366 9.79 -23.01 5.20
CA LYS A 366 10.11 -24.46 5.25
C LYS A 366 11.59 -24.75 5.44
N LEU A 367 12.46 -23.85 4.97
CA LEU A 367 13.91 -24.02 5.05
C LEU A 367 14.52 -23.43 6.32
N GLY A 368 13.86 -22.45 6.93
CA GLY A 368 14.34 -21.71 8.08
C GLY A 368 13.47 -21.88 9.33
N SER A 369 13.83 -21.19 10.39
CA SER A 369 13.10 -21.20 11.66
C SER A 369 11.97 -20.14 11.63
N GLY A 370 10.76 -20.55 11.26
CA GLY A 370 9.55 -19.73 11.46
C GLY A 370 9.59 -18.35 10.78
N LEU A 371 9.49 -17.27 11.57
CA LEU A 371 9.41 -15.90 11.07
C LEU A 371 10.65 -15.44 10.32
N THR A 372 11.83 -15.76 10.81
CA THR A 372 13.09 -15.36 10.18
C THR A 372 13.27 -16.02 8.83
N GLY A 373 12.82 -17.28 8.69
CA GLY A 373 12.81 -17.97 7.40
C GLY A 373 11.93 -17.26 6.37
N ILE A 374 10.70 -16.86 6.75
CA ILE A 374 9.80 -16.08 5.88
C ILE A 374 10.44 -14.75 5.49
N ALA A 375 11.02 -14.05 6.46
CA ALA A 375 11.66 -12.75 6.21
C ALA A 375 12.87 -12.86 5.27
N TRP A 376 13.71 -13.87 5.43
CA TRP A 376 14.84 -14.15 4.52
C TRP A 376 14.36 -14.52 3.12
N GLY A 377 13.37 -15.42 3.02
CA GLY A 377 12.82 -15.82 1.73
C GLY A 377 12.24 -14.65 0.96
N TRP A 378 11.49 -13.78 1.64
CA TRP A 378 10.98 -12.53 1.08
C TRP A 378 12.13 -11.59 0.69
N LEU A 379 13.11 -11.38 1.58
CA LEU A 379 14.22 -10.46 1.34
C LEU A 379 15.04 -10.86 0.10
N VAL A 380 15.39 -12.14 -0.03
CA VAL A 380 16.11 -12.67 -1.19
C VAL A 380 15.32 -12.41 -2.47
N ALA A 381 14.00 -12.67 -2.44
CA ALA A 381 13.12 -12.43 -3.60
C ALA A 381 13.09 -10.96 -4.01
N VAL A 382 12.92 -10.04 -3.05
CA VAL A 382 12.90 -8.59 -3.31
C VAL A 382 14.26 -8.09 -3.82
N TYR A 383 15.39 -8.67 -3.34
CA TYR A 383 16.72 -8.32 -3.87
C TYR A 383 16.90 -8.80 -5.31
N ILE A 384 16.46 -10.00 -5.65
CA ILE A 384 16.49 -10.49 -7.04
C ILE A 384 15.66 -9.57 -7.93
N GLU A 385 14.44 -9.22 -7.51
CA GLU A 385 13.57 -8.29 -8.22
C GLU A 385 14.22 -6.91 -8.35
N GLY A 386 14.78 -6.38 -7.27
CA GLY A 386 15.45 -5.08 -7.24
C GLY A 386 16.66 -5.02 -8.18
N ILE A 387 17.46 -6.09 -8.26
CA ILE A 387 18.61 -6.18 -9.18
C ILE A 387 18.14 -6.15 -10.63
N VAL A 388 17.11 -6.91 -10.98
CA VAL A 388 16.51 -6.92 -12.33
C VAL A 388 16.02 -5.53 -12.69
N MET A 389 15.27 -4.88 -11.79
CA MET A 389 14.66 -3.58 -11.98
C MET A 389 15.70 -2.43 -11.97
N ALA A 390 16.78 -2.57 -11.20
CA ALA A 390 17.85 -1.59 -11.13
C ALA A 390 18.47 -1.27 -12.50
N ARG A 391 18.55 -2.27 -13.38
CA ARG A 391 19.10 -2.10 -14.73
C ARG A 391 18.40 -0.99 -15.51
N ASP A 392 17.07 -0.99 -15.53
CA ASP A 392 16.27 -0.02 -16.27
C ASP A 392 16.28 1.36 -15.60
N VAL A 393 16.26 1.40 -14.26
CA VAL A 393 16.40 2.64 -13.49
C VAL A 393 17.76 3.30 -13.76
N LEU A 394 18.85 2.55 -13.68
CA LEU A 394 20.21 3.06 -13.94
C LEU A 394 20.39 3.46 -15.40
N LYS A 395 19.78 2.74 -16.34
CA LYS A 395 19.75 3.13 -17.75
C LYS A 395 19.03 4.46 -17.94
N ALA A 396 17.89 4.66 -17.29
CA ALA A 396 17.15 5.92 -17.35
C ALA A 396 17.95 7.10 -16.75
N VAL A 397 18.75 6.84 -15.72
CA VAL A 397 19.66 7.84 -15.14
C VAL A 397 20.80 8.17 -16.11
N ARG A 398 21.38 7.18 -16.82
CA ARG A 398 22.54 7.36 -17.74
C ARG A 398 22.13 7.93 -19.09
N SER A 399 21.02 7.50 -19.70
CA SER A 399 20.60 7.95 -21.04
C SER A 399 20.35 9.46 -21.10
N ALA A 400 19.93 10.04 -20.01
CA ALA A 400 19.74 11.48 -19.90
C ALA A 400 21.10 12.25 -19.73
N ASP A 401 22.20 11.61 -19.28
CA ASP A 401 23.53 12.23 -19.25
C ASP A 401 24.04 12.51 -20.67
N GLY A 402 23.93 11.54 -21.57
CA GLY A 402 24.34 11.69 -22.96
C GLY A 402 23.52 12.68 -23.80
N GLU A 403 22.20 12.85 -23.48
CA GLU A 403 21.37 13.88 -24.14
C GLU A 403 21.74 15.30 -23.65
N THR A 404 22.05 15.47 -22.37
CA THR A 404 22.45 16.77 -21.79
C THR A 404 23.86 17.17 -22.28
N GLU A 405 24.80 16.20 -22.35
CA GLU A 405 26.16 16.43 -22.84
C GLU A 405 26.16 16.82 -24.32
N ARG A 406 25.36 16.13 -25.14
CA ARG A 406 25.18 16.50 -26.57
C ARG A 406 24.49 17.85 -26.75
N ALA A 407 23.54 18.20 -25.88
CA ALA A 407 22.88 19.51 -25.93
C ALA A 407 23.83 20.63 -25.52
N LEU A 408 24.73 20.42 -24.57
CA LEU A 408 25.78 21.35 -24.17
C LEU A 408 26.82 21.49 -25.29
N GLU A 409 27.31 20.38 -25.85
CA GLU A 409 28.21 20.39 -26.98
C GLU A 409 27.60 21.11 -28.20
N ALA A 410 26.32 20.86 -28.51
CA ALA A 410 25.61 21.53 -29.58
C ALA A 410 25.42 23.04 -29.29
N SER A 411 25.22 23.45 -28.03
CA SER A 411 25.14 24.86 -27.65
C SER A 411 26.52 25.54 -27.71
N GLU A 412 27.59 24.86 -27.30
CA GLU A 412 28.94 25.37 -27.41
C GLU A 412 29.41 25.52 -28.89
N ILE A 413 29.02 24.55 -29.73
CA ILE A 413 29.29 24.63 -31.18
C ILE A 413 28.51 25.79 -31.79
N ALA A 414 27.21 25.95 -31.44
CA ALA A 414 26.39 27.05 -31.93
C ALA A 414 26.89 28.43 -31.45
N GLU A 415 27.40 28.54 -30.22
CA GLU A 415 28.05 29.74 -29.73
C GLU A 415 29.41 30.02 -30.43
N ALA A 416 30.18 28.97 -30.74
CA ALA A 416 31.42 29.10 -31.46
C ALA A 416 31.22 29.51 -32.92
N GLU A 417 30.17 29.04 -33.57
CA GLU A 417 29.81 29.35 -34.96
C GLU A 417 28.97 30.64 -35.09
N ALA A 418 28.56 31.26 -33.99
CA ALA A 418 27.78 32.49 -34.01
C ALA A 418 28.61 33.64 -34.62
N PRO A 419 28.07 34.36 -35.63
CA PRO A 419 28.78 35.47 -36.26
C PRO A 419 29.15 36.54 -35.22
N GLY A 420 30.34 37.11 -35.31
CA GLY A 420 30.94 38.01 -34.31
C GLY A 420 30.16 39.28 -33.94
N TRP A 421 29.02 39.54 -34.57
CA TRP A 421 28.10 40.65 -34.26
C TRP A 421 26.98 40.27 -33.21
N ILE A 422 26.92 39.02 -32.79
CA ILE A 422 26.04 38.57 -31.68
C ILE A 422 26.79 38.50 -30.34
N LYS A 423 28.12 38.70 -30.33
CA LYS A 423 28.98 38.64 -29.13
C LYS A 423 29.18 40.01 -28.48
N THR A 424 28.11 40.75 -28.20
CA THR A 424 28.13 41.99 -27.37
C THR A 424 27.19 41.88 -26.21
#